data_73cf93c409ffebb2c073a2cf757f190d
#
_entry.id   73cf93c409ffebb2c073a2cf757f190d
#
_cell.length_a   1.000
_cell.length_b   1.000
_cell.length_c   1.000
_cell.angle_alpha   90.00
_cell.angle_beta   90.00
_cell.angle_gamma   90.00
#
_symmetry.space_group_name_H-M   'P 1'
#
loop_
_entity.id
_entity.type
_entity.pdbx_description
1 polymer ?
#
loop_
_entity_poly.entity_id
_entity_poly.type
_entity_poly.pdbx_seq_one_letter_code
_entity_poly.pdbx_strand_id
1 'polypeptide(L)'
;SGGGLKLFCKGLGTQHPDITNASRRIKMKEVKNCEKNGVKDITEIKIGYDGIAIANAKSGPTFDLTLRDLYLALAKEIPADAEGDEVKANPFKMWNEINPKLPAKPIVVIGPPPTSGTRDAFNELAIEKGCKTFPGRNALKKKDKQLYKSQCRAIREDGLYVEAGENDNLIIEKLVANPDALGVFGYSFLDQNKDKVKASKVDNVFPEFEAISSGEYPVSRSLFFYVKNAHASV
;
A
#
# COMPACT_ATOMS: atom_id res chain seq x y z
N SER A 1 -12.37 1.83 0.69
CA SER A 1 -12.81 3.24 0.84
C SER A 1 -13.80 3.70 -0.23
N GLY A 2 -13.48 3.51 -1.53
CA GLY A 2 -14.33 4.03 -2.60
C GLY A 2 -15.71 3.39 -2.69
N GLY A 3 -15.82 2.08 -2.48
CA GLY A 3 -17.09 1.35 -2.47
C GLY A 3 -18.01 1.79 -1.34
N GLY A 4 -17.48 1.85 -0.11
CA GLY A 4 -18.23 2.32 1.06
C GLY A 4 -18.73 3.76 0.90
N LEU A 5 -17.85 4.69 0.50
CA LEU A 5 -18.22 6.08 0.21
C LEU A 5 -19.28 6.19 -0.89
N LYS A 6 -19.22 5.35 -1.92
CA LYS A 6 -20.24 5.31 -2.98
C LYS A 6 -21.62 4.89 -2.44
N LEU A 7 -21.67 3.90 -1.55
CA LEU A 7 -22.91 3.44 -0.91
C LEU A 7 -23.43 4.50 0.07
N PHE A 8 -22.56 5.06 0.90
CA PHE A 8 -22.85 6.13 1.83
C PHE A 8 -23.46 7.36 1.14
N CYS A 9 -22.94 7.78 -0.01
CA CYS A 9 -23.44 8.93 -0.77
C CYS A 9 -24.68 8.63 -1.64
N LYS A 10 -25.36 7.49 -1.50
CA LYS A 10 -26.56 7.20 -2.31
C LYS A 10 -27.83 7.88 -1.82
N GLY A 11 -27.92 8.30 -0.56
CA GLY A 11 -29.12 8.95 0.00
C GLY A 11 -29.16 8.87 1.53
N LEU A 12 -30.26 9.38 2.11
CA LEU A 12 -30.54 9.41 3.55
C LEU A 12 -31.51 8.31 4.03
N GLY A 13 -32.12 7.51 3.14
CA GLY A 13 -33.06 6.47 3.53
C GLY A 13 -32.40 5.32 4.29
N THR A 14 -33.22 4.55 5.03
CA THR A 14 -32.78 3.39 5.86
C THR A 14 -32.05 2.29 5.08
N GLN A 15 -32.18 2.25 3.75
CA GLN A 15 -31.48 1.36 2.84
C GLN A 15 -30.03 1.82 2.54
N HIS A 16 -29.60 2.97 3.07
CA HIS A 16 -28.26 3.51 2.86
C HIS A 16 -27.50 3.59 4.18
N PRO A 17 -26.19 3.24 4.21
CA PRO A 17 -25.41 3.27 5.44
C PRO A 17 -25.23 4.70 5.95
N ASP A 18 -25.39 4.89 7.27
CA ASP A 18 -25.19 6.18 7.95
C ASP A 18 -23.76 6.45 8.34
N ILE A 19 -22.94 5.37 8.39
CA ILE A 19 -21.51 5.43 8.69
C ILE A 19 -20.75 4.69 7.59
N THR A 20 -19.59 5.20 7.22
CA THR A 20 -18.65 4.51 6.33
C THR A 20 -17.20 4.73 6.74
N ASN A 21 -16.42 3.65 6.71
CA ASN A 21 -14.98 3.70 6.95
C ASN A 21 -14.22 3.99 5.66
N ALA A 22 -13.13 4.73 5.78
CA ALA A 22 -12.25 5.03 4.66
C ALA A 22 -10.78 5.09 5.11
N SER A 23 -9.91 4.47 4.34
CA SER A 23 -8.45 4.51 4.51
C SER A 23 -7.80 5.67 3.75
N ARG A 24 -8.56 6.70 3.48
CA ARG A 24 -8.17 7.99 2.94
C ARG A 24 -9.27 9.00 3.15
N ARG A 25 -8.92 10.28 3.11
CA ARG A 25 -9.92 11.35 3.14
C ARG A 25 -10.88 11.26 1.94
N ILE A 26 -12.14 11.62 2.17
CA ILE A 26 -13.17 11.75 1.12
C ILE A 26 -12.71 12.78 0.07
N LYS A 27 -12.93 12.48 -1.22
CA LYS A 27 -12.57 13.38 -2.32
C LYS A 27 -13.68 14.35 -2.61
N MET A 28 -13.35 15.57 -3.05
CA MET A 28 -14.33 16.57 -3.41
C MET A 28 -15.39 16.07 -4.41
N LYS A 29 -14.99 15.19 -5.35
CA LYS A 29 -15.94 14.56 -6.29
C LYS A 29 -16.96 13.66 -5.56
N GLU A 30 -16.54 13.00 -4.49
CA GLU A 30 -17.42 12.13 -3.68
C GLU A 30 -18.35 13.00 -2.83
N VAL A 31 -17.84 14.10 -2.24
CA VAL A 31 -18.66 15.11 -1.51
C VAL A 31 -19.76 15.65 -2.42
N LYS A 32 -19.42 16.12 -3.63
CA LYS A 32 -20.42 16.62 -4.59
C LYS A 32 -21.46 15.56 -4.98
N ASN A 33 -21.06 14.27 -5.04
CA ASN A 33 -22.02 13.20 -5.29
C ASN A 33 -22.94 12.95 -4.08
N CYS A 34 -22.44 13.06 -2.86
CA CYS A 34 -23.24 13.02 -1.64
C CYS A 34 -24.28 14.14 -1.64
N GLU A 35 -23.85 15.40 -1.86
CA GLU A 35 -24.71 16.58 -1.90
C GLU A 35 -25.84 16.44 -2.94
N LYS A 36 -25.51 15.94 -4.15
CA LYS A 36 -26.46 15.69 -5.24
C LYS A 36 -27.57 14.72 -4.83
N ASN A 37 -27.26 13.77 -3.95
CA ASN A 37 -28.19 12.76 -3.46
C ASN A 37 -28.80 13.13 -2.08
N GLY A 38 -28.70 14.39 -1.67
CA GLY A 38 -29.32 14.94 -0.44
C GLY A 38 -28.46 14.71 0.82
N VAL A 39 -27.31 14.06 0.75
CA VAL A 39 -26.38 13.88 1.88
C VAL A 39 -25.47 15.11 1.95
N LYS A 40 -25.89 16.15 2.67
CA LYS A 40 -25.22 17.48 2.69
C LYS A 40 -24.36 17.69 3.93
N ASP A 41 -24.78 17.15 5.07
CA ASP A 41 -24.12 17.35 6.36
C ASP A 41 -23.41 16.05 6.77
N ILE A 42 -22.08 16.09 6.68
CA ILE A 42 -21.21 14.93 6.89
C ILE A 42 -20.12 15.29 7.89
N THR A 43 -20.05 14.55 8.99
CA THR A 43 -18.94 14.63 9.93
C THR A 43 -17.81 13.68 9.50
N GLU A 44 -16.59 14.22 9.36
CA GLU A 44 -15.36 13.46 9.14
C GLU A 44 -14.66 13.25 10.48
N ILE A 45 -14.39 12.02 10.85
CA ILE A 45 -13.65 11.65 12.07
C ILE A 45 -12.39 10.87 11.67
N LYS A 46 -11.23 11.43 12.01
CA LYS A 46 -9.96 10.73 11.88
C LYS A 46 -9.78 9.80 13.08
N ILE A 47 -9.71 8.51 12.85
CA ILE A 47 -9.68 7.47 13.90
C ILE A 47 -8.32 6.87 14.15
N GLY A 48 -7.35 7.15 13.27
CA GLY A 48 -6.00 6.62 13.42
C GLY A 48 -5.19 6.66 12.14
N TYR A 49 -4.15 5.86 12.17
CA TYR A 49 -3.19 5.72 11.08
C TYR A 49 -2.93 4.25 10.79
N ASP A 50 -2.60 3.94 9.55
CA ASP A 50 -2.20 2.62 9.09
C ASP A 50 -0.83 2.75 8.43
N GLY A 51 0.13 1.99 8.91
CA GLY A 51 1.48 1.87 8.35
C GLY A 51 1.73 0.45 7.90
N ILE A 52 2.31 0.28 6.72
CA ILE A 52 2.70 -1.03 6.21
C ILE A 52 4.22 -1.13 6.28
N ALA A 53 4.69 -2.05 7.12
CA ALA A 53 6.10 -2.31 7.30
C ALA A 53 6.64 -3.24 6.22
N ILE A 54 7.86 -2.95 5.78
CA ILE A 54 8.72 -3.87 5.06
C ILE A 54 9.81 -4.27 6.04
N ALA A 55 9.91 -5.57 6.34
CA ALA A 55 10.79 -6.05 7.39
C ALA A 55 11.38 -7.43 7.04
N ASN A 56 12.46 -7.81 7.69
CA ASN A 56 13.05 -9.14 7.60
C ASN A 56 13.46 -9.66 8.99
N ALA A 57 13.90 -10.89 9.05
CA ALA A 57 14.45 -11.43 10.31
C ALA A 57 15.59 -10.57 10.84
N LYS A 58 15.72 -10.49 12.15
CA LYS A 58 16.78 -9.71 12.83
C LYS A 58 18.17 -10.13 12.40
N SER A 59 18.38 -11.42 12.12
CA SER A 59 19.63 -12.01 11.65
C SER A 59 19.91 -11.79 10.16
N GLY A 60 18.93 -11.35 9.40
CA GLY A 60 19.06 -11.14 7.96
C GLY A 60 19.81 -9.84 7.60
N PRO A 61 20.01 -9.58 6.30
CA PRO A 61 20.68 -8.38 5.83
C PRO A 61 19.91 -7.11 6.13
N THR A 62 20.58 -5.95 6.05
CA THR A 62 19.91 -4.64 6.15
C THR A 62 19.51 -4.16 4.75
N PHE A 63 18.29 -3.65 4.63
CA PHE A 63 17.76 -3.07 3.41
C PHE A 63 17.42 -1.59 3.61
N ASP A 64 17.99 -0.73 2.77
CA ASP A 64 17.58 0.66 2.60
C ASP A 64 16.90 0.80 1.25
N LEU A 65 15.57 0.71 1.24
CA LEU A 65 14.76 0.63 0.04
C LEU A 65 14.23 2.01 -0.36
N THR A 66 14.00 2.18 -1.65
CA THR A 66 13.15 3.25 -2.16
C THR A 66 11.82 2.68 -2.65
N LEU A 67 10.81 3.54 -2.79
CA LEU A 67 9.55 3.14 -3.44
C LEU A 67 9.78 2.63 -4.88
N ARG A 68 10.80 3.18 -5.55
CA ARG A 68 11.21 2.73 -6.89
C ARG A 68 11.81 1.33 -6.86
N ASP A 69 12.66 1.02 -5.88
CA ASP A 69 13.22 -0.33 -5.70
C ASP A 69 12.12 -1.36 -5.45
N LEU A 70 11.16 -1.05 -4.58
CA LEU A 70 10.00 -1.91 -4.32
C LEU A 70 9.16 -2.17 -5.58
N TYR A 71 8.92 -1.13 -6.38
CA TYR A 71 8.20 -1.28 -7.65
C TYR A 71 8.98 -2.16 -8.63
N LEU A 72 10.27 -1.89 -8.84
CA LEU A 72 11.10 -2.67 -9.76
C LEU A 72 11.28 -4.12 -9.30
N ALA A 73 11.29 -4.38 -7.98
CA ALA A 73 11.35 -5.74 -7.46
C ALA A 73 10.05 -6.53 -7.68
N LEU A 74 8.91 -5.89 -7.51
CA LEU A 74 7.64 -6.60 -7.30
C LEU A 74 6.60 -6.41 -8.41
N ALA A 75 6.75 -5.42 -9.29
CA ALA A 75 5.83 -5.24 -10.39
C ALA A 75 5.89 -6.40 -11.38
N LYS A 76 4.73 -6.81 -11.92
CA LYS A 76 4.63 -7.83 -12.98
C LYS A 76 5.35 -7.38 -14.24
N GLU A 77 5.15 -6.11 -14.60
CA GLU A 77 5.81 -5.45 -15.72
C GLU A 77 6.51 -4.19 -15.22
N ILE A 78 7.65 -3.87 -15.80
CA ILE A 78 8.42 -2.68 -15.48
C ILE A 78 8.65 -1.84 -16.73
N PRO A 79 8.94 -0.53 -16.60
CA PRO A 79 9.37 0.29 -17.72
C PRO A 79 10.53 -0.31 -18.50
N ALA A 80 10.46 -0.23 -19.81
CA ALA A 80 11.52 -0.71 -20.68
C ALA A 80 12.79 0.13 -20.58
N ASP A 81 12.62 1.43 -20.27
CA ASP A 81 13.66 2.44 -20.13
C ASP A 81 13.35 3.45 -19.00
N ALA A 82 14.18 4.47 -18.87
CA ALA A 82 14.06 5.48 -17.83
C ALA A 82 12.83 6.41 -18.01
N GLU A 83 12.37 6.62 -19.24
CA GLU A 83 11.20 7.44 -19.54
C GLU A 83 9.91 6.72 -19.16
N GLY A 84 9.85 5.42 -19.41
CA GLY A 84 8.76 4.57 -18.96
C GLY A 84 7.50 4.64 -19.83
N ASP A 85 7.62 4.95 -21.09
CA ASP A 85 6.48 4.95 -22.02
C ASP A 85 6.02 3.53 -22.34
N GLU A 86 6.95 2.62 -22.52
CA GLU A 86 6.70 1.20 -22.73
C GLU A 86 7.01 0.36 -21.49
N VAL A 87 6.42 -0.82 -21.43
CA VAL A 87 6.66 -1.80 -20.35
C VAL A 87 7.16 -3.11 -20.94
N LYS A 88 7.92 -3.83 -20.13
CA LYS A 88 8.39 -5.20 -20.39
C LYS A 88 8.18 -6.09 -19.19
N ALA A 89 8.17 -7.41 -19.39
CA ALA A 89 8.16 -8.36 -18.29
C ALA A 89 9.34 -8.09 -17.35
N ASN A 90 9.11 -8.21 -16.05
CA ASN A 90 10.12 -7.92 -15.04
C ASN A 90 11.24 -8.98 -15.06
N PRO A 91 12.49 -8.64 -15.42
CA PRO A 91 13.59 -9.59 -15.51
C PRO A 91 14.32 -9.77 -14.18
N PHE A 92 14.19 -8.85 -13.23
CA PHE A 92 14.99 -8.82 -12.00
C PHE A 92 14.74 -10.03 -11.11
N LYS A 93 15.82 -10.65 -10.64
CA LYS A 93 15.80 -11.80 -9.72
C LYS A 93 16.55 -11.52 -8.42
N MET A 94 17.48 -10.56 -8.43
CA MET A 94 18.32 -10.19 -7.30
C MET A 94 18.11 -8.72 -6.93
N TRP A 95 18.18 -8.39 -5.65
CA TRP A 95 18.03 -6.99 -5.18
C TRP A 95 19.12 -6.07 -5.73
N ASN A 96 20.37 -6.52 -5.79
CA ASN A 96 21.49 -5.73 -6.32
C ASN A 96 21.46 -5.51 -7.84
N GLU A 97 20.65 -6.25 -8.59
CA GLU A 97 20.39 -5.96 -10.02
C GLU A 97 19.55 -4.69 -10.20
N ILE A 98 18.68 -4.38 -9.21
CA ILE A 98 17.83 -3.19 -9.19
C ILE A 98 18.63 -1.98 -8.71
N ASN A 99 19.35 -2.15 -7.62
CA ASN A 99 20.13 -1.12 -6.97
C ASN A 99 21.41 -1.75 -6.38
N PRO A 100 22.61 -1.43 -6.90
CA PRO A 100 23.88 -2.02 -6.43
C PRO A 100 24.18 -1.81 -4.94
N LYS A 101 23.48 -0.88 -4.27
CA LYS A 101 23.61 -0.65 -2.82
C LYS A 101 22.82 -1.67 -1.98
N LEU A 102 21.89 -2.39 -2.60
CA LEU A 102 21.11 -3.42 -1.92
C LEU A 102 21.90 -4.73 -1.82
N PRO A 103 21.58 -5.59 -0.86
CA PRO A 103 22.25 -6.88 -0.70
C PRO A 103 22.20 -7.73 -1.97
N ALA A 104 23.29 -8.45 -2.25
CA ALA A 104 23.35 -9.44 -3.34
C ALA A 104 22.59 -10.73 -2.92
N LYS A 105 21.29 -10.61 -2.78
CA LYS A 105 20.35 -11.65 -2.35
C LYS A 105 19.20 -11.79 -3.35
N PRO A 106 18.62 -12.99 -3.50
CA PRO A 106 17.43 -13.21 -4.30
C PRO A 106 16.27 -12.31 -3.81
N ILE A 107 15.46 -11.85 -4.76
CA ILE A 107 14.21 -11.20 -4.43
C ILE A 107 13.24 -12.28 -3.93
N VAL A 108 12.94 -12.26 -2.63
CA VAL A 108 11.89 -13.07 -2.02
C VAL A 108 11.10 -12.16 -1.10
N VAL A 109 9.84 -11.91 -1.42
CA VAL A 109 8.96 -11.08 -0.62
C VAL A 109 7.72 -11.88 -0.22
N ILE A 110 7.46 -11.95 1.08
CA ILE A 110 6.35 -12.69 1.67
C ILE A 110 5.31 -11.67 2.13
N GLY A 111 4.08 -11.78 1.67
CA GLY A 111 3.06 -10.81 2.02
C GLY A 111 1.64 -11.33 1.89
N PRO A 112 0.65 -10.46 2.17
CA PRO A 112 -0.74 -10.86 2.16
C PRO A 112 -1.27 -11.12 0.73
N PRO A 113 -2.34 -11.93 0.61
CA PRO A 113 -2.96 -12.27 -0.67
C PRO A 113 -3.73 -11.07 -1.26
N PRO A 114 -4.18 -11.16 -2.54
CA PRO A 114 -4.93 -10.10 -3.21
C PRO A 114 -6.25 -9.70 -2.53
N THR A 115 -6.83 -10.56 -1.70
CA THR A 115 -8.05 -10.29 -0.93
C THR A 115 -7.82 -9.36 0.26
N SER A 116 -6.58 -9.21 0.71
CA SER A 116 -6.20 -8.43 1.89
C SER A 116 -6.23 -6.91 1.65
N GLY A 117 -6.80 -6.16 2.60
CA GLY A 117 -6.72 -4.70 2.62
C GLY A 117 -5.29 -4.16 2.77
N THR A 118 -4.40 -4.89 3.42
CA THR A 118 -2.96 -4.58 3.54
C THR A 118 -2.28 -4.70 2.16
N ARG A 119 -2.62 -5.72 1.36
CA ARG A 119 -2.14 -5.86 -0.02
C ARG A 119 -2.58 -4.69 -0.89
N ASP A 120 -3.86 -4.31 -0.83
CA ASP A 120 -4.39 -3.16 -1.56
C ASP A 120 -3.67 -1.86 -1.19
N ALA A 121 -3.43 -1.66 0.10
CA ALA A 121 -2.71 -0.50 0.61
C ALA A 121 -1.25 -0.49 0.14
N PHE A 122 -0.56 -1.62 0.22
CA PHE A 122 0.81 -1.77 -0.28
C PHE A 122 0.89 -1.47 -1.78
N ASN A 123 -0.03 -2.01 -2.57
CA ASN A 123 -0.10 -1.73 -4.01
C ASN A 123 -0.32 -0.22 -4.31
N GLU A 124 -1.12 0.48 -3.49
CA GLU A 124 -1.37 1.91 -3.68
C GLU A 124 -0.24 2.79 -3.17
N LEU A 125 0.31 2.47 -1.99
CA LEU A 125 1.25 3.34 -1.29
C LEU A 125 2.71 3.10 -1.67
N ALA A 126 3.07 1.86 -2.04
CA ALA A 126 4.42 1.51 -2.45
C ALA A 126 4.53 1.31 -3.96
N ILE A 127 3.84 0.33 -4.51
CA ILE A 127 4.02 -0.10 -5.90
C ILE A 127 3.56 1.01 -6.87
N GLU A 128 2.35 1.56 -6.72
CA GLU A 128 1.88 2.66 -7.59
C GLU A 128 2.74 3.92 -7.44
N LYS A 129 3.18 4.24 -6.22
CA LYS A 129 4.05 5.42 -6.02
C LYS A 129 5.43 5.22 -6.67
N GLY A 130 6.02 4.02 -6.55
CA GLY A 130 7.26 3.67 -7.24
C GLY A 130 7.13 3.73 -8.75
N CYS A 131 6.01 3.22 -9.31
CA CYS A 131 5.69 3.34 -10.73
C CYS A 131 5.66 4.80 -11.22
N LYS A 132 5.13 5.72 -10.42
CA LYS A 132 5.07 7.15 -10.76
C LYS A 132 6.42 7.84 -10.86
N THR A 133 7.48 7.27 -10.36
CA THR A 133 8.83 7.85 -10.48
C THR A 133 9.32 7.85 -11.93
N PHE A 134 8.64 7.14 -12.83
CA PHE A 134 8.90 7.16 -14.26
C PHE A 134 7.98 8.17 -14.96
N PRO A 135 8.52 9.14 -15.73
CA PRO A 135 7.74 10.22 -16.36
C PRO A 135 6.57 9.71 -17.22
N GLY A 136 6.82 8.73 -18.10
CA GLY A 136 5.81 8.14 -18.98
C GLY A 136 4.68 7.46 -18.22
N ARG A 137 4.98 6.76 -17.08
CA ARG A 137 3.94 6.19 -16.22
C ARG A 137 3.07 7.25 -15.57
N ASN A 138 3.67 8.37 -15.17
CA ASN A 138 2.92 9.49 -14.61
C ASN A 138 2.05 10.19 -15.70
N ALA A 139 2.53 10.29 -16.92
CA ALA A 139 1.76 10.80 -18.06
C ALA A 139 0.58 9.87 -18.41
N LEU A 140 0.80 8.55 -18.44
CA LEU A 140 -0.25 7.55 -18.66
C LEU A 140 -1.40 7.68 -17.65
N LYS A 141 -1.11 8.00 -16.38
CA LYS A 141 -2.15 8.20 -15.35
C LYS A 141 -3.17 9.28 -15.73
N LYS A 142 -2.73 10.33 -16.47
CA LYS A 142 -3.60 11.43 -16.92
C LYS A 142 -4.38 11.01 -18.18
N LYS A 143 -3.75 10.22 -19.07
CA LYS A 143 -4.29 9.79 -20.36
C LYS A 143 -5.27 8.63 -20.21
N ASP A 144 -4.85 7.56 -19.54
CA ASP A 144 -5.64 6.35 -19.28
C ASP A 144 -5.39 5.84 -17.84
N LYS A 145 -6.29 6.23 -16.95
CA LYS A 145 -6.20 5.86 -15.53
C LYS A 145 -6.43 4.36 -15.28
N GLN A 146 -7.19 3.69 -16.16
CA GLN A 146 -7.47 2.27 -15.98
C GLN A 146 -6.25 1.43 -16.37
N LEU A 147 -5.69 1.70 -17.56
CA LEU A 147 -4.45 1.07 -18.00
C LEU A 147 -3.29 1.36 -17.05
N TYR A 148 -3.15 2.62 -16.59
CA TYR A 148 -2.17 2.97 -15.57
C TYR A 148 -2.30 2.10 -14.31
N LYS A 149 -3.50 1.91 -13.78
CA LYS A 149 -3.71 1.10 -12.58
C LYS A 149 -3.42 -0.38 -12.81
N SER A 150 -3.82 -0.93 -13.97
CA SER A 150 -3.56 -2.34 -14.28
C SER A 150 -2.06 -2.63 -14.39
N GLN A 151 -1.27 -1.70 -14.92
CA GLN A 151 0.18 -1.86 -15.04
C GLN A 151 0.96 -1.50 -13.76
N CYS A 152 0.59 -0.38 -13.11
CA CYS A 152 1.32 0.13 -11.94
C CYS A 152 0.94 -0.51 -10.60
N ARG A 153 -0.04 -1.42 -10.54
CA ARG A 153 -0.44 -2.12 -9.31
C ARG A 153 -0.37 -3.63 -9.41
N ALA A 154 -0.08 -4.16 -10.60
CA ALA A 154 0.07 -5.59 -10.79
C ALA A 154 1.37 -6.08 -10.18
N ILE A 155 1.27 -7.00 -9.22
CA ILE A 155 2.42 -7.68 -8.64
C ILE A 155 2.72 -8.94 -9.44
N ARG A 156 4.00 -9.30 -9.51
CA ARG A 156 4.50 -10.49 -10.21
C ARG A 156 3.99 -11.77 -9.57
N GLU A 157 3.82 -12.81 -10.41
CA GLU A 157 3.26 -14.11 -10.03
C GLU A 157 4.25 -15.27 -10.30
N ASP A 158 5.52 -14.95 -10.49
CA ASP A 158 6.60 -15.89 -10.84
C ASP A 158 7.31 -16.51 -9.62
N GLY A 159 6.69 -16.42 -8.45
CA GLY A 159 7.16 -17.01 -7.20
C GLY A 159 8.08 -16.14 -6.36
N LEU A 160 8.49 -14.95 -6.83
CA LEU A 160 9.32 -14.02 -6.05
C LEU A 160 8.49 -13.17 -5.06
N TYR A 161 7.19 -13.05 -5.28
CA TYR A 161 6.23 -12.64 -4.27
C TYR A 161 5.45 -13.88 -3.82
N VAL A 162 5.55 -14.21 -2.53
CA VAL A 162 4.94 -15.39 -1.92
C VAL A 162 3.75 -14.96 -1.06
N GLU A 163 2.57 -15.44 -1.37
CA GLU A 163 1.38 -15.19 -0.58
C GLU A 163 1.38 -16.06 0.69
N ALA A 164 1.22 -15.43 1.86
CA ALA A 164 1.28 -16.11 3.16
C ALA A 164 -0.06 -16.18 3.89
N GLY A 165 -1.17 -15.92 3.19
CA GLY A 165 -2.49 -15.81 3.81
C GLY A 165 -2.72 -14.44 4.46
N GLU A 166 -3.86 -14.28 5.14
CA GLU A 166 -4.26 -12.99 5.74
C GLU A 166 -3.75 -12.82 7.19
N ASN A 167 -3.11 -13.84 7.76
CA ASN A 167 -2.55 -13.80 9.12
C ASN A 167 -1.10 -13.36 9.08
N ASP A 168 -0.82 -12.14 9.51
CA ASP A 168 0.52 -11.55 9.50
C ASP A 168 1.52 -12.31 10.41
N ASN A 169 1.07 -13.08 11.41
CA ASN A 169 1.95 -13.93 12.22
C ASN A 169 2.64 -15.02 11.37
N LEU A 170 1.95 -15.56 10.36
CA LEU A 170 2.53 -16.54 9.44
C LEU A 170 3.66 -15.93 8.60
N ILE A 171 3.56 -14.63 8.28
CA ILE A 171 4.63 -13.90 7.59
C ILE A 171 5.86 -13.84 8.49
N ILE A 172 5.70 -13.47 9.76
CA ILE A 172 6.80 -13.38 10.74
C ILE A 172 7.51 -14.73 10.92
N GLU A 173 6.76 -15.81 11.08
CA GLU A 173 7.33 -17.17 11.19
C GLU A 173 8.16 -17.54 9.97
N LYS A 174 7.64 -17.25 8.76
CA LYS A 174 8.38 -17.51 7.50
C LYS A 174 9.64 -16.66 7.37
N LEU A 175 9.64 -15.41 7.87
CA LEU A 175 10.82 -14.55 7.88
C LEU A 175 11.90 -15.09 8.81
N VAL A 176 11.53 -15.59 10.00
CA VAL A 176 12.47 -16.22 10.93
C VAL A 176 13.11 -17.46 10.29
N ALA A 177 12.33 -18.24 9.55
CA ALA A 177 12.83 -19.43 8.84
C ALA A 177 13.65 -19.09 7.58
N ASN A 178 13.42 -17.91 6.98
CA ASN A 178 14.16 -17.42 5.80
C ASN A 178 14.64 -15.98 6.01
N PRO A 179 15.79 -15.78 6.69
CA PRO A 179 16.28 -14.45 7.06
C PRO A 179 16.59 -13.50 5.88
N ASP A 180 16.81 -14.03 4.69
CA ASP A 180 17.09 -13.25 3.49
C ASP A 180 15.81 -12.71 2.82
N ALA A 181 14.62 -13.21 3.19
CA ALA A 181 13.35 -12.75 2.66
C ALA A 181 12.89 -11.45 3.34
N LEU A 182 12.17 -10.61 2.57
CA LEU A 182 11.42 -9.49 3.11
C LEU A 182 9.96 -9.87 3.33
N GLY A 183 9.33 -9.30 4.35
CA GLY A 183 7.91 -9.42 4.63
C GLY A 183 7.18 -8.08 4.48
N VAL A 184 5.92 -8.15 4.09
CA VAL A 184 5.01 -7.00 3.99
C VAL A 184 3.81 -7.26 4.89
N PHE A 185 3.63 -6.43 5.93
CA PHE A 185 2.56 -6.59 6.92
C PHE A 185 2.30 -5.28 7.69
N GLY A 186 1.25 -5.24 8.50
CA GLY A 186 0.89 -4.06 9.29
C GLY A 186 1.94 -3.70 10.35
N TYR A 187 2.17 -2.40 10.55
CA TYR A 187 3.12 -1.88 11.55
C TYR A 187 2.90 -2.44 12.97
N SER A 188 1.65 -2.68 13.36
CA SER A 188 1.34 -3.24 14.68
C SER A 188 1.99 -4.60 14.92
N PHE A 189 2.13 -5.43 13.89
CA PHE A 189 2.83 -6.71 13.97
C PHE A 189 4.35 -6.55 14.05
N LEU A 190 4.91 -5.57 13.34
CA LEU A 190 6.32 -5.19 13.51
C LEU A 190 6.60 -4.81 14.98
N ASP A 191 5.77 -3.93 15.53
CA ASP A 191 5.94 -3.41 16.89
C ASP A 191 5.88 -4.52 17.93
N GLN A 192 4.98 -5.48 17.76
CA GLN A 192 4.80 -6.63 18.66
C GLN A 192 5.90 -7.70 18.51
N ASN A 193 6.68 -7.71 17.43
CA ASN A 193 7.67 -8.74 17.11
C ASN A 193 9.08 -8.17 16.87
N LYS A 194 9.42 -7.05 17.50
CA LYS A 194 10.75 -6.42 17.40
C LYS A 194 11.91 -7.29 17.90
N ASP A 195 11.60 -8.32 18.66
CA ASP A 195 12.55 -9.35 19.10
C ASP A 195 12.98 -10.29 17.95
N LYS A 196 12.11 -10.53 16.96
CA LYS A 196 12.29 -11.48 15.85
C LYS A 196 12.64 -10.81 14.53
N VAL A 197 12.04 -9.66 14.24
CA VAL A 197 12.16 -8.97 12.97
C VAL A 197 12.66 -7.53 13.13
N LYS A 198 13.25 -7.00 12.05
CA LYS A 198 13.68 -5.61 11.94
C LYS A 198 13.11 -4.96 10.69
N ALA A 199 12.77 -3.69 10.82
CA ALA A 199 12.25 -2.90 9.70
C ALA A 199 13.35 -2.49 8.72
N SER A 200 12.98 -2.39 7.46
CA SER A 200 13.72 -1.69 6.41
C SER A 200 13.27 -0.22 6.34
N LYS A 201 14.17 0.69 6.03
CA LYS A 201 13.80 2.04 5.62
C LYS A 201 13.13 2.01 4.25
N VAL A 202 12.19 2.93 4.04
CA VAL A 202 11.66 3.25 2.72
C VAL A 202 11.83 4.75 2.49
N ASP A 203 12.51 5.13 1.41
CA ASP A 203 12.90 6.52 1.13
C ASP A 203 13.57 7.20 2.34
N ASN A 204 14.53 6.50 2.97
CA ASN A 204 15.28 6.89 4.16
C ASN A 204 14.49 7.03 5.47
N VAL A 205 13.21 6.66 5.53
CA VAL A 205 12.36 6.75 6.72
C VAL A 205 12.06 5.35 7.26
N PHE A 206 12.23 5.15 8.58
CA PHE A 206 11.78 3.94 9.26
C PHE A 206 10.26 3.97 9.53
N PRO A 207 9.58 2.81 9.54
CA PRO A 207 8.19 2.70 9.97
C PRO A 207 8.10 2.79 11.50
N GLU A 208 8.24 3.98 12.04
CA GLU A 208 8.04 4.28 13.46
C GLU A 208 6.69 4.97 13.66
N PHE A 209 6.15 4.93 14.87
CA PHE A 209 4.82 5.49 15.15
C PHE A 209 4.73 6.96 14.77
N GLU A 210 5.74 7.77 15.11
CA GLU A 210 5.79 9.19 14.84
C GLU A 210 5.83 9.46 13.32
N ALA A 211 6.65 8.74 12.58
CA ALA A 211 6.77 8.88 11.13
C ALA A 211 5.50 8.42 10.40
N ILE A 212 4.80 7.41 10.92
CA ILE A 212 3.51 6.94 10.39
C ILE A 212 2.42 7.97 10.69
N SER A 213 2.35 8.49 11.91
CA SER A 213 1.30 9.41 12.35
C SER A 213 1.44 10.82 11.74
N SER A 214 2.66 11.26 11.49
CA SER A 214 2.94 12.51 10.74
C SER A 214 2.73 12.37 9.24
N GLY A 215 2.79 11.12 8.71
CA GLY A 215 2.75 10.85 7.27
C GLY A 215 4.11 10.99 6.58
N GLU A 216 5.21 11.09 7.34
CA GLU A 216 6.57 11.10 6.84
C GLU A 216 6.97 9.74 6.25
N TYR A 217 6.56 8.64 6.91
CA TYR A 217 6.77 7.30 6.38
C TYR A 217 5.91 7.09 5.11
N PRO A 218 6.53 6.83 3.94
CA PRO A 218 5.83 6.90 2.66
C PRO A 218 4.76 5.80 2.48
N VAL A 219 4.85 4.69 3.23
CA VAL A 219 3.88 3.59 3.16
C VAL A 219 2.90 3.67 4.33
N SER A 220 2.43 4.88 4.61
CA SER A 220 1.44 5.18 5.65
C SER A 220 0.24 5.94 5.10
N ARG A 221 -0.89 5.88 5.82
CA ARG A 221 -2.14 6.58 5.51
C ARG A 221 -2.98 6.84 6.76
N SER A 222 -3.78 7.90 6.73
CA SER A 222 -4.77 8.16 7.75
C SER A 222 -6.04 7.33 7.53
N LEU A 223 -6.66 6.90 8.63
CA LEU A 223 -7.94 6.20 8.66
C LEU A 223 -9.03 7.16 9.13
N PHE A 224 -10.19 7.08 8.47
CA PHE A 224 -11.33 7.93 8.75
C PHE A 224 -12.60 7.11 8.85
N PHE A 225 -13.59 7.62 9.57
CA PHE A 225 -14.98 7.32 9.30
C PHE A 225 -15.79 8.58 9.10
N TYR A 226 -16.89 8.45 8.39
CA TYR A 226 -17.80 9.51 8.02
C TYR A 226 -19.18 9.17 8.55
N VAL A 227 -19.85 10.16 9.11
CA VAL A 227 -21.18 10.04 9.70
C VAL A 227 -22.12 11.03 9.02
N LYS A 228 -23.35 10.60 8.71
CA LYS A 228 -24.43 11.50 8.29
C LYS A 228 -25.06 12.17 9.52
N ASN A 229 -24.90 13.46 9.67
CA ASN A 229 -25.44 14.16 10.82
C ASN A 229 -26.97 14.19 10.85
N ALA A 230 -27.63 14.04 9.70
CA ALA A 230 -29.10 13.95 9.64
C ALA A 230 -29.68 12.81 10.50
N HIS A 231 -28.89 11.78 10.84
CA HIS A 231 -29.31 10.65 11.67
C HIS A 231 -28.47 10.51 12.96
N ALA A 232 -27.60 11.47 13.25
CA ALA A 232 -26.73 11.42 14.44
C ALA A 232 -27.39 11.87 15.74
N SER A 233 -28.60 12.40 15.68
CA SER A 233 -29.36 12.97 16.79
C SER A 233 -30.59 12.14 17.15
N VAL A 234 -30.57 10.86 16.97
CA VAL A 234 -31.65 9.95 17.36
C VAL A 234 -31.32 9.25 18.67
#